data_fc0fc1d73c5c6103849359059c4dca83
#
_entry.id   fc0fc1d73c5c6103849359059c4dca83
#
_cell.length_a   1.000
_cell.length_b   1.000
_cell.length_c   1.000
_cell.angle_alpha   90.00
_cell.angle_beta   90.00
_cell.angle_gamma   90.00
#
_symmetry.space_group_name_H-M   'P 1'
#
loop_
_entity.id
_entity.type
_entity.pdbx_description
1 polymer ?
#
loop_
_entity_poly.entity_id
_entity_poly.type
_entity_poly.pdbx_seq_one_letter_code
_entity_poly.pdbx_strand_id
1 'polypeptide(L)'
;MTPHLSRRKALIAGATLPFAPLFPTPGRAAAPLQCPAPQGFSRFRLGSFEVMPLLAGTRAMDKPQETFGTNASAEQFAALSAENFIPADRSVNFFTPVLVNTGAELILFDTGLAPEAMMAALSKAGIAPDQVDVVVLTHMHGDHIGGLSGEAGVTFAKARYVTGQVEFDHWSKAGNEGFDTKVKPLADKFTFLDDGGSVAPGITAVAAFGHSPGHMAFHLESAGQRLMLTADTANHYVWSLQRPDWEVRFDADKTMAAQTRKDIFGMIAADRIPFIGYHMPFPATGHVEDNGEGGFRFVPVSYQLLFDA
;
A
#
# COMPACT_ATOMS: atom_id res chain seq x y z
N MET A 1 78.99 2.70 -62.41
CA MET A 1 79.13 3.33 -61.08
C MET A 1 77.76 3.55 -60.54
N THR A 2 77.33 2.71 -59.66
CA THR A 2 76.05 2.77 -58.98
C THR A 2 76.19 3.48 -57.60
N PRO A 3 75.48 4.55 -57.35
CA PRO A 3 75.61 5.25 -56.07
C PRO A 3 74.86 4.45 -54.95
N HIS A 4 75.63 4.05 -53.91
CA HIS A 4 75.13 3.50 -52.66
C HIS A 4 74.40 4.55 -51.85
N LEU A 5 73.08 4.42 -51.67
CA LEU A 5 72.31 5.19 -50.73
C LEU A 5 72.60 4.69 -49.32
N SER A 6 73.16 5.58 -48.50
CA SER A 6 73.46 5.28 -47.10
C SER A 6 72.15 5.13 -46.24
N ARG A 7 72.17 4.15 -45.36
CA ARG A 7 71.06 3.86 -44.42
C ARG A 7 70.62 5.04 -43.55
N ARG A 8 71.38 6.09 -43.49
CA ARG A 8 71.04 7.30 -42.72
C ARG A 8 70.10 8.27 -43.44
N LYS A 9 69.91 8.14 -44.77
CA LYS A 9 69.01 9.02 -45.53
C LYS A 9 67.59 8.45 -45.69
N ALA A 10 67.34 7.16 -45.30
CA ALA A 10 66.06 6.54 -45.37
C ALA A 10 65.14 6.80 -44.11
N LEU A 11 65.71 7.46 -43.07
CA LEU A 11 65.00 7.67 -41.78
C LEU A 11 64.39 9.10 -41.63
N ILE A 12 64.52 9.97 -42.67
CA ILE A 12 63.96 11.33 -42.54
C ILE A 12 62.73 11.57 -43.43
N ALA A 13 62.29 10.59 -44.22
CA ALA A 13 61.13 10.75 -45.11
C ALA A 13 59.85 10.12 -44.62
N GLY A 14 59.75 9.78 -43.30
CA GLY A 14 58.63 9.03 -42.76
C GLY A 14 57.89 9.63 -41.55
N ALA A 15 57.86 10.94 -41.38
CA ALA A 15 57.25 11.52 -40.18
C ALA A 15 56.56 12.85 -40.39
N THR A 16 55.55 12.93 -41.22
CA THR A 16 54.50 13.95 -41.10
C THR A 16 53.18 13.43 -41.54
N LEU A 17 52.65 12.44 -40.75
CA LEU A 17 51.23 12.23 -40.70
C LEU A 17 50.67 13.30 -39.75
N PRO A 18 49.69 14.10 -40.16
CA PRO A 18 49.06 15.05 -39.25
C PRO A 18 48.40 14.22 -38.12
N PHE A 19 48.88 14.47 -36.90
CA PHE A 19 48.18 14.01 -35.69
C PHE A 19 46.86 14.77 -35.65
N ALA A 20 45.78 14.19 -36.20
CA ALA A 20 44.45 14.68 -35.95
C ALA A 20 44.18 14.41 -34.45
N PRO A 21 43.86 15.40 -33.62
CA PRO A 21 43.49 15.17 -32.25
C PRO A 21 42.23 14.28 -32.28
N LEU A 22 42.33 13.06 -31.76
CA LEU A 22 41.19 12.23 -31.39
C LEU A 22 40.48 13.00 -30.27
N PHE A 23 39.55 13.88 -30.66
CA PHE A 23 38.57 14.35 -29.72
C PHE A 23 37.80 13.12 -29.26
N PRO A 24 37.75 12.80 -27.96
CA PRO A 24 36.87 11.74 -27.48
C PRO A 24 35.47 12.12 -27.97
N THR A 25 34.88 11.28 -28.79
CA THR A 25 33.45 11.37 -29.10
C THR A 25 32.76 11.39 -27.74
N PRO A 26 31.89 12.38 -27.45
CA PRO A 26 31.16 12.37 -26.19
C PRO A 26 30.47 11.02 -26.10
N GLY A 27 30.84 10.22 -25.10
CA GLY A 27 30.22 8.94 -24.84
C GLY A 27 28.74 9.20 -24.76
N ARG A 28 27.96 8.50 -25.59
CA ARG A 28 26.50 8.58 -25.53
C ARG A 28 26.12 8.23 -24.10
N ALA A 29 25.56 9.19 -23.37
CA ALA A 29 25.14 8.97 -22.01
C ALA A 29 24.29 7.68 -21.96
N ALA A 30 24.54 6.85 -20.98
CA ALA A 30 23.69 5.70 -20.70
C ALA A 30 22.21 6.15 -20.65
N ALA A 31 21.29 5.23 -20.79
CA ALA A 31 19.86 5.53 -20.67
C ALA A 31 19.60 6.39 -19.43
N PRO A 32 18.69 7.38 -19.49
CA PRO A 32 18.39 8.24 -18.35
C PRO A 32 17.97 7.38 -17.16
N LEU A 33 18.38 7.77 -15.96
CA LEU A 33 17.98 7.12 -14.73
C LEU A 33 16.45 7.21 -14.60
N GLN A 34 15.84 6.08 -14.28
CA GLN A 34 14.41 6.01 -13.97
C GLN A 34 14.20 6.24 -12.47
N CYS A 35 13.09 6.88 -12.10
CA CYS A 35 12.69 6.95 -10.71
C CYS A 35 12.43 5.53 -10.19
N PRO A 36 12.86 5.20 -8.96
CA PRO A 36 12.48 3.95 -8.31
C PRO A 36 10.96 3.83 -8.25
N ALA A 37 10.43 2.69 -8.69
CA ALA A 37 9.00 2.42 -8.61
C ALA A 37 8.79 0.97 -8.11
N PRO A 38 7.90 0.75 -7.13
CA PRO A 38 7.50 -0.60 -6.74
C PRO A 38 6.71 -1.26 -7.87
N GLN A 39 6.58 -2.58 -7.81
CA GLN A 39 5.65 -3.31 -8.68
C GLN A 39 4.22 -2.80 -8.45
N GLY A 40 3.37 -2.83 -9.48
CA GLY A 40 2.03 -2.26 -9.41
C GLY A 40 1.01 -3.15 -8.69
N PHE A 41 1.30 -4.45 -8.53
CA PHE A 41 0.49 -5.42 -7.78
C PHE A 41 1.33 -6.61 -7.34
N SER A 42 0.83 -7.34 -6.35
CA SER A 42 1.28 -8.69 -5.96
C SER A 42 0.11 -9.64 -6.08
N ARG A 43 0.37 -10.95 -6.16
CA ARG A 43 -0.67 -11.98 -6.29
C ARG A 43 -0.21 -13.25 -5.59
N PHE A 44 -1.10 -13.83 -4.76
CA PHE A 44 -0.84 -15.10 -4.09
C PHE A 44 -2.14 -15.85 -3.82
N ARG A 45 -2.01 -17.14 -3.44
CA ARG A 45 -3.14 -17.97 -3.02
C ARG A 45 -3.35 -17.94 -1.52
N LEU A 46 -4.61 -17.96 -1.12
CA LEU A 46 -5.06 -18.23 0.24
C LEU A 46 -6.10 -19.35 0.17
N GLY A 47 -5.63 -20.59 0.24
CA GLY A 47 -6.48 -21.75 -0.07
C GLY A 47 -7.04 -21.70 -1.50
N SER A 48 -8.36 -21.63 -1.64
CA SER A 48 -9.01 -21.48 -2.96
C SER A 48 -9.14 -20.02 -3.42
N PHE A 49 -8.86 -19.05 -2.55
CA PHE A 49 -8.91 -17.62 -2.91
C PHE A 49 -7.62 -17.19 -3.62
N GLU A 50 -7.75 -16.22 -4.52
CA GLU A 50 -6.62 -15.45 -5.04
C GLU A 50 -6.67 -14.04 -4.43
N VAL A 51 -5.58 -13.60 -3.80
CA VAL A 51 -5.49 -12.31 -3.12
C VAL A 51 -4.48 -11.43 -3.83
N MET A 52 -4.87 -10.21 -4.13
CA MET A 52 -4.07 -9.25 -4.90
C MET A 52 -4.02 -7.89 -4.21
N PRO A 53 -2.98 -7.58 -3.42
CA PRO A 53 -2.67 -6.21 -3.06
C PRO A 53 -2.35 -5.39 -4.31
N LEU A 54 -3.01 -4.24 -4.48
CA LEU A 54 -2.88 -3.34 -5.62
C LEU A 54 -2.24 -2.03 -5.17
N LEU A 55 -1.20 -1.55 -5.86
CA LEU A 55 -0.64 -0.25 -5.58
C LEU A 55 -1.43 0.83 -6.34
N ALA A 56 -2.41 1.44 -5.67
CA ALA A 56 -3.21 2.52 -6.23
C ALA A 56 -2.51 3.90 -6.16
N GLY A 57 -1.40 4.00 -5.43
CA GLY A 57 -0.59 5.22 -5.39
C GLY A 57 0.37 5.25 -4.21
N THR A 58 1.21 6.29 -4.22
CA THR A 58 2.08 6.65 -3.10
C THR A 58 2.03 8.15 -2.90
N ARG A 59 2.26 8.61 -1.68
CA ARG A 59 2.38 10.04 -1.35
C ARG A 59 3.57 10.27 -0.44
N ALA A 60 4.49 11.12 -0.88
CA ALA A 60 5.56 11.61 -0.03
C ALA A 60 4.96 12.48 1.11
N MET A 61 5.56 12.38 2.28
CA MET A 61 5.17 13.10 3.47
C MET A 61 6.43 13.70 4.12
N ASP A 62 6.43 15.00 4.27
CA ASP A 62 7.41 15.70 5.10
C ASP A 62 6.92 15.74 6.55
N LYS A 63 7.87 15.81 7.50
CA LYS A 63 7.60 15.90 8.94
C LYS A 63 6.58 14.87 9.45
N PRO A 64 6.84 13.58 9.29
CA PRO A 64 5.87 12.53 9.62
C PRO A 64 5.42 12.55 11.09
N GLN A 65 6.20 13.13 12.01
CA GLN A 65 5.80 13.30 13.42
C GLN A 65 4.60 14.22 13.61
N GLU A 66 4.30 15.11 12.67
CA GLU A 66 3.04 15.90 12.69
C GLU A 66 1.80 15.02 12.46
N THR A 67 2.01 13.76 12.04
CA THR A 67 0.95 12.78 11.79
C THR A 67 1.05 11.56 12.71
N PHE A 68 2.23 11.00 12.92
CA PHE A 68 2.48 9.79 13.69
C PHE A 68 3.25 10.12 14.97
N GLY A 69 2.81 9.60 16.11
CA GLY A 69 3.48 9.84 17.38
C GLY A 69 3.37 11.31 17.84
N THR A 70 2.19 11.93 17.62
CA THR A 70 1.95 13.33 18.00
C THR A 70 2.07 13.58 19.50
N ASN A 71 1.98 12.55 20.33
CA ASN A 71 2.19 12.53 21.78
C ASN A 71 3.61 12.07 22.20
N ALA A 72 4.50 11.74 21.27
CA ALA A 72 5.88 11.39 21.55
C ALA A 72 6.80 12.63 21.51
N SER A 73 7.94 12.60 22.25
CA SER A 73 8.96 13.63 22.07
C SER A 73 9.70 13.47 20.73
N ALA A 74 10.29 14.57 20.23
CA ALA A 74 11.09 14.54 19.01
C ALA A 74 12.27 13.56 19.11
N GLU A 75 12.88 13.45 20.29
CA GLU A 75 13.98 12.54 20.58
C GLU A 75 13.53 11.08 20.53
N GLN A 76 12.36 10.76 21.10
CA GLN A 76 11.79 9.40 21.06
C GLN A 76 11.44 9.00 19.62
N PHE A 77 10.82 9.90 18.85
CA PHE A 77 10.47 9.67 17.46
C PHE A 77 11.71 9.45 16.58
N ALA A 78 12.74 10.29 16.76
CA ALA A 78 14.00 10.18 16.03
C ALA A 78 14.76 8.89 16.41
N ALA A 79 14.79 8.52 17.69
CA ALA A 79 15.46 7.30 18.16
C ALA A 79 14.81 6.05 17.54
N LEU A 80 13.49 5.91 17.62
CA LEU A 80 12.78 4.78 17.03
C LEU A 80 12.97 4.73 15.50
N SER A 81 12.97 5.89 14.84
CA SER A 81 13.21 5.96 13.40
C SER A 81 14.61 5.46 13.04
N ALA A 82 15.64 5.90 13.78
CA ALA A 82 17.02 5.49 13.58
C ALA A 82 17.25 3.99 13.83
N GLU A 83 16.64 3.41 14.87
CA GLU A 83 16.66 1.98 15.17
C GLU A 83 16.09 1.14 14.01
N ASN A 84 15.15 1.69 13.25
CA ASN A 84 14.50 1.03 12.11
C ASN A 84 15.05 1.47 10.75
N PHE A 85 16.17 2.21 10.71
CA PHE A 85 16.85 2.67 9.49
C PHE A 85 15.95 3.52 8.57
N ILE A 86 14.99 4.26 9.14
CA ILE A 86 14.11 5.16 8.40
C ILE A 86 14.37 6.62 8.79
N PRO A 87 14.17 7.57 7.88
CA PRO A 87 14.30 8.99 8.21
C PRO A 87 13.17 9.44 9.14
N ALA A 88 13.47 10.37 10.06
CA ALA A 88 12.48 10.98 10.96
C ALA A 88 11.83 12.24 10.37
N ASP A 89 12.38 12.79 9.27
CA ASP A 89 11.97 14.05 8.65
C ASP A 89 11.07 13.88 7.42
N ARG A 90 10.97 12.65 6.89
CA ARG A 90 10.17 12.33 5.70
C ARG A 90 9.72 10.88 5.71
N SER A 91 8.64 10.60 4.98
CA SER A 91 8.09 9.26 4.79
C SER A 91 7.43 9.13 3.42
N VAL A 92 6.99 7.93 3.10
CA VAL A 92 6.14 7.65 1.93
C VAL A 92 4.96 6.81 2.40
N ASN A 93 3.75 7.31 2.21
CA ASN A 93 2.54 6.54 2.39
C ASN A 93 2.23 5.75 1.12
N PHE A 94 1.85 4.51 1.31
CA PHE A 94 1.33 3.62 0.27
C PHE A 94 -0.20 3.59 0.38
N PHE A 95 -0.88 3.44 -0.75
CA PHE A 95 -2.34 3.26 -0.82
C PHE A 95 -2.59 1.92 -1.49
N THR A 96 -2.99 0.92 -0.70
CA THR A 96 -2.99 -0.48 -1.11
C THR A 96 -4.37 -1.13 -0.98
N PRO A 97 -5.33 -0.81 -1.88
CA PRO A 97 -6.56 -1.60 -2.01
C PRO A 97 -6.25 -3.07 -2.26
N VAL A 98 -7.13 -3.95 -1.80
CA VAL A 98 -6.93 -5.39 -1.95
C VAL A 98 -8.06 -5.99 -2.76
N LEU A 99 -7.73 -6.72 -3.82
CA LEU A 99 -8.69 -7.48 -4.61
C LEU A 99 -8.63 -8.96 -4.23
N VAL A 100 -9.77 -9.56 -3.96
CA VAL A 100 -9.92 -10.97 -3.60
C VAL A 100 -10.84 -11.65 -4.60
N ASN A 101 -10.33 -12.65 -5.30
CA ASN A 101 -11.11 -13.55 -6.14
C ASN A 101 -11.44 -14.81 -5.35
N THR A 102 -12.69 -15.00 -5.00
CA THR A 102 -13.18 -16.18 -4.26
C THR A 102 -13.48 -17.37 -5.18
N GLY A 103 -13.39 -17.18 -6.49
CA GLY A 103 -13.86 -18.12 -7.51
C GLY A 103 -15.35 -17.97 -7.82
N ALA A 104 -16.12 -17.27 -6.98
CA ALA A 104 -17.53 -16.93 -7.19
C ALA A 104 -17.74 -15.44 -7.42
N GLU A 105 -17.03 -14.59 -6.69
CA GLU A 105 -17.09 -13.14 -6.76
C GLU A 105 -15.69 -12.54 -6.75
N LEU A 106 -15.54 -11.40 -7.42
CA LEU A 106 -14.36 -10.55 -7.38
C LEU A 106 -14.64 -9.36 -6.46
N ILE A 107 -13.98 -9.32 -5.30
CA ILE A 107 -14.27 -8.43 -4.18
C ILE A 107 -13.11 -7.46 -4.01
N LEU A 108 -13.37 -6.16 -4.12
CA LEU A 108 -12.39 -5.09 -3.93
C LEU A 108 -12.58 -4.43 -2.56
N PHE A 109 -11.54 -4.41 -1.74
CA PHE A 109 -11.47 -3.70 -0.47
C PHE A 109 -10.78 -2.35 -0.69
N ASP A 110 -11.55 -1.27 -0.48
CA ASP A 110 -11.18 0.13 -0.70
C ASP A 110 -10.83 0.50 -2.16
N THR A 111 -10.79 1.78 -2.46
CA THR A 111 -10.73 2.25 -3.85
C THR A 111 -9.61 3.26 -4.14
N GLY A 112 -8.73 3.54 -3.18
CA GLY A 112 -7.64 4.50 -3.39
C GLY A 112 -8.08 5.95 -3.40
N LEU A 113 -7.16 6.83 -3.82
CA LEU A 113 -7.32 8.29 -3.79
C LEU A 113 -8.19 8.84 -4.93
N ALA A 114 -8.19 8.17 -6.10
CA ALA A 114 -8.84 8.67 -7.31
C ALA A 114 -9.17 7.52 -8.28
N PRO A 115 -10.23 7.66 -9.11
CA PRO A 115 -10.62 6.65 -10.10
C PRO A 115 -9.51 6.27 -11.06
N GLU A 116 -8.78 7.24 -11.58
CA GLU A 116 -7.72 7.03 -12.59
C GLU A 116 -6.60 6.16 -12.03
N ALA A 117 -6.19 6.42 -10.78
CA ALA A 117 -5.15 5.65 -10.10
C ALA A 117 -5.62 4.22 -9.81
N MET A 118 -6.87 4.06 -9.38
CA MET A 118 -7.47 2.75 -9.11
C MET A 118 -7.63 1.93 -10.39
N MET A 119 -8.15 2.52 -11.47
CA MET A 119 -8.27 1.87 -12.78
C MET A 119 -6.90 1.45 -13.34
N ALA A 120 -5.88 2.30 -13.16
CA ALA A 120 -4.51 1.96 -13.58
C ALA A 120 -3.94 0.78 -12.78
N ALA A 121 -4.22 0.70 -11.48
CA ALA A 121 -3.78 -0.42 -10.63
C ALA A 121 -4.48 -1.73 -11.02
N LEU A 122 -5.80 -1.70 -11.23
CA LEU A 122 -6.57 -2.86 -11.73
C LEU A 122 -6.08 -3.32 -13.10
N SER A 123 -5.86 -2.39 -14.04
CA SER A 123 -5.36 -2.70 -15.38
C SER A 123 -4.00 -3.42 -15.35
N LYS A 124 -3.09 -3.05 -14.44
CA LYS A 124 -1.81 -3.75 -14.25
C LYS A 124 -2.00 -5.18 -13.78
N ALA A 125 -3.05 -5.45 -12.99
CA ALA A 125 -3.43 -6.79 -12.56
C ALA A 125 -4.21 -7.58 -13.61
N GLY A 126 -4.55 -6.96 -14.75
CA GLY A 126 -5.33 -7.57 -15.83
C GLY A 126 -6.84 -7.55 -15.58
N ILE A 127 -7.33 -6.66 -14.72
CA ILE A 127 -8.74 -6.57 -14.29
C ILE A 127 -9.34 -5.27 -14.81
N ALA A 128 -10.56 -5.34 -15.35
CA ALA A 128 -11.37 -4.17 -15.67
C ALA A 128 -12.34 -3.83 -14.49
N PRO A 129 -12.68 -2.56 -14.26
CA PRO A 129 -13.58 -2.17 -13.16
C PRO A 129 -14.96 -2.84 -13.21
N ASP A 130 -15.45 -3.18 -14.41
CA ASP A 130 -16.75 -3.82 -14.60
C ASP A 130 -16.77 -5.32 -14.30
N GLN A 131 -15.62 -5.90 -13.98
CA GLN A 131 -15.47 -7.28 -13.49
C GLN A 131 -15.58 -7.35 -11.96
N VAL A 132 -15.50 -6.21 -11.25
CA VAL A 132 -15.64 -6.18 -9.80
C VAL A 132 -17.11 -6.35 -9.42
N ASP A 133 -17.42 -7.41 -8.69
CA ASP A 133 -18.77 -7.75 -8.24
C ASP A 133 -19.14 -7.02 -6.95
N VAL A 134 -18.17 -6.83 -6.06
CA VAL A 134 -18.35 -6.24 -4.73
C VAL A 134 -17.25 -5.23 -4.43
N VAL A 135 -17.65 -4.05 -3.96
CA VAL A 135 -16.75 -3.07 -3.35
C VAL A 135 -17.04 -3.01 -1.86
N VAL A 136 -16.05 -3.31 -1.05
CA VAL A 136 -16.09 -3.21 0.41
C VAL A 136 -15.32 -1.96 0.82
N LEU A 137 -15.96 -1.07 1.56
CA LEU A 137 -15.30 0.08 2.16
C LEU A 137 -15.02 -0.21 3.63
N THR A 138 -13.76 -0.19 4.01
CA THR A 138 -13.34 -0.43 5.39
C THR A 138 -13.73 0.74 6.28
N HIS A 139 -13.61 1.96 5.75
CA HIS A 139 -14.05 3.22 6.35
C HIS A 139 -14.11 4.32 5.27
N MET A 140 -14.51 5.56 5.65
CA MET A 140 -14.87 6.60 4.70
C MET A 140 -13.83 7.72 4.54
N HIS A 141 -12.54 7.50 4.89
CA HIS A 141 -11.51 8.49 4.58
C HIS A 141 -11.28 8.59 3.06
N GLY A 142 -10.79 9.75 2.63
CA GLY A 142 -10.73 10.10 1.20
C GLY A 142 -9.84 9.18 0.36
N ASP A 143 -8.84 8.56 0.95
CA ASP A 143 -7.95 7.60 0.29
C ASP A 143 -8.50 6.16 0.24
N HIS A 144 -9.66 5.91 0.85
CA HIS A 144 -10.40 4.65 0.74
C HIS A 144 -11.61 4.76 -0.18
N ILE A 145 -12.27 5.92 -0.20
CA ILE A 145 -13.45 6.17 -1.04
C ILE A 145 -13.17 6.96 -2.32
N GLY A 146 -11.95 7.49 -2.47
CA GLY A 146 -11.60 8.44 -3.54
C GLY A 146 -11.82 7.91 -4.95
N GLY A 147 -11.60 6.61 -5.16
CA GLY A 147 -11.75 5.94 -6.45
C GLY A 147 -13.20 5.51 -6.82
N LEU A 148 -14.19 5.74 -5.96
CA LEU A 148 -15.57 5.30 -6.21
C LEU A 148 -16.21 5.99 -7.42
N SER A 149 -15.93 7.27 -7.62
CA SER A 149 -16.51 8.06 -8.72
C SER A 149 -15.62 9.25 -9.08
N GLY A 150 -15.72 9.72 -10.31
CA GLY A 150 -15.06 10.91 -10.84
C GLY A 150 -15.88 11.57 -11.93
N GLU A 151 -15.26 12.41 -12.77
CA GLU A 151 -15.94 13.11 -13.87
C GLU A 151 -16.63 12.15 -14.86
N ALA A 152 -16.06 10.96 -15.07
CA ALA A 152 -16.61 9.91 -15.92
C ALA A 152 -17.79 9.15 -15.27
N GLY A 153 -18.16 9.47 -14.04
CA GLY A 153 -19.24 8.81 -13.29
C GLY A 153 -18.72 7.77 -12.29
N VAL A 154 -19.55 6.77 -11.98
CA VAL A 154 -19.26 5.72 -11.01
C VAL A 154 -18.29 4.70 -11.59
N THR A 155 -17.16 4.47 -10.91
CA THR A 155 -16.09 3.57 -11.37
C THR A 155 -16.54 2.11 -11.42
N PHE A 156 -17.26 1.66 -10.39
CA PHE A 156 -17.70 0.27 -10.23
C PHE A 156 -19.24 0.17 -10.39
N ALA A 157 -19.75 0.60 -11.54
CA ALA A 157 -21.19 0.75 -11.76
C ALA A 157 -21.99 -0.57 -11.62
N LYS A 158 -21.37 -1.73 -11.87
CA LYS A 158 -21.98 -3.06 -11.78
C LYS A 158 -21.91 -3.65 -10.37
N ALA A 159 -21.03 -3.16 -9.50
CA ALA A 159 -20.79 -3.71 -8.18
C ALA A 159 -21.96 -3.41 -7.22
N ARG A 160 -22.17 -4.32 -6.25
CA ARG A 160 -22.80 -4.01 -4.98
C ARG A 160 -21.76 -3.45 -4.02
N TYR A 161 -22.21 -2.73 -3.01
CA TYR A 161 -21.32 -2.09 -2.05
C TYR A 161 -21.57 -2.63 -0.66
N VAL A 162 -20.51 -2.70 0.16
CA VAL A 162 -20.57 -3.20 1.55
C VAL A 162 -19.76 -2.29 2.44
N THR A 163 -20.24 -1.97 3.63
CA THR A 163 -19.51 -1.24 4.66
C THR A 163 -20.11 -1.49 6.05
N GLY A 164 -19.42 -1.02 7.11
CA GLY A 164 -19.96 -1.06 8.47
C GLY A 164 -21.16 -0.13 8.64
N GLN A 165 -22.21 -0.59 9.33
CA GLN A 165 -23.39 0.23 9.62
C GLN A 165 -23.01 1.48 10.41
N VAL A 166 -22.20 1.32 11.47
CA VAL A 166 -21.75 2.43 12.33
C VAL A 166 -20.98 3.49 11.54
N GLU A 167 -20.14 3.06 10.61
CA GLU A 167 -19.35 3.95 9.75
C GLU A 167 -20.25 4.79 8.84
N PHE A 168 -21.16 4.14 8.13
CA PHE A 168 -22.09 4.82 7.25
C PHE A 168 -22.98 5.81 8.00
N ASP A 169 -23.51 5.40 9.16
CA ASP A 169 -24.40 6.24 9.98
C ASP A 169 -23.69 7.49 10.53
N HIS A 170 -22.41 7.36 10.89
CA HIS A 170 -21.59 8.49 11.31
C HIS A 170 -21.41 9.49 10.17
N TRP A 171 -20.86 9.03 9.04
CA TRP A 171 -20.50 9.90 7.93
C TRP A 171 -21.73 10.51 7.22
N SER A 172 -22.86 9.82 7.23
CA SER A 172 -24.12 10.37 6.69
C SER A 172 -24.59 11.66 7.38
N LYS A 173 -24.10 11.90 8.61
CA LYS A 173 -24.43 13.07 9.46
C LYS A 173 -23.27 14.05 9.57
N ALA A 174 -22.06 13.69 9.12
CA ALA A 174 -20.85 14.46 9.34
C ALA A 174 -20.73 15.70 8.41
N GLY A 175 -21.50 15.80 7.34
CA GLY A 175 -21.42 16.88 6.34
C GLY A 175 -20.09 16.87 5.59
N ASN A 176 -19.53 15.68 5.34
CA ASN A 176 -18.27 15.52 4.64
C ASN A 176 -18.49 15.49 3.12
N GLU A 177 -17.83 16.39 2.39
CA GLU A 177 -17.98 16.54 0.94
C GLU A 177 -17.62 15.25 0.19
N GLY A 178 -16.57 14.54 0.60
CA GLY A 178 -16.14 13.27 -0.03
C GLY A 178 -17.21 12.19 0.10
N PHE A 179 -17.78 12.03 1.30
CA PHE A 179 -18.90 11.13 1.53
C PHE A 179 -20.14 11.55 0.73
N ASP A 180 -20.52 12.81 0.82
CA ASP A 180 -21.75 13.32 0.16
C ASP A 180 -21.68 13.20 -1.37
N THR A 181 -20.50 13.34 -1.97
CA THR A 181 -20.33 13.27 -3.43
C THR A 181 -20.03 11.87 -3.95
N LYS A 182 -19.38 11.00 -3.18
CA LYS A 182 -18.89 9.69 -3.66
C LYS A 182 -19.66 8.50 -3.11
N VAL A 183 -20.06 8.53 -1.84
CA VAL A 183 -20.69 7.39 -1.15
C VAL A 183 -22.21 7.53 -1.14
N LYS A 184 -22.72 8.66 -0.72
CA LYS A 184 -24.17 8.93 -0.59
C LYS A 184 -24.98 8.68 -1.87
N PRO A 185 -24.48 9.01 -3.09
CA PRO A 185 -25.21 8.68 -4.32
C PRO A 185 -25.38 7.17 -4.58
N LEU A 186 -24.60 6.33 -3.88
CA LEU A 186 -24.62 4.88 -3.99
C LEU A 186 -25.37 4.20 -2.83
N ALA A 187 -26.00 4.96 -1.93
CA ALA A 187 -26.59 4.47 -0.68
C ALA A 187 -27.55 3.28 -0.88
N ASP A 188 -28.36 3.30 -1.93
CA ASP A 188 -29.31 2.24 -2.23
C ASP A 188 -28.66 0.91 -2.67
N LYS A 189 -27.34 0.92 -2.95
CA LYS A 189 -26.57 -0.26 -3.34
C LYS A 189 -25.77 -0.86 -2.18
N PHE A 190 -25.80 -0.24 -1.00
CA PHE A 190 -25.04 -0.71 0.14
C PHE A 190 -25.76 -1.80 0.91
N THR A 191 -24.97 -2.81 1.32
CA THR A 191 -25.28 -3.73 2.39
C THR A 191 -24.45 -3.33 3.60
N PHE A 192 -25.07 -3.27 4.76
CA PHE A 192 -24.42 -2.85 5.99
C PHE A 192 -24.10 -4.06 6.85
N LEU A 193 -22.91 -4.02 7.48
CA LEU A 193 -22.43 -5.07 8.36
C LEU A 193 -22.24 -4.56 9.79
N ASP A 194 -22.51 -5.43 10.73
CA ASP A 194 -22.03 -5.35 12.11
C ASP A 194 -20.77 -6.22 12.26
N ASP A 195 -20.18 -6.22 13.47
CA ASP A 195 -19.10 -7.13 13.85
C ASP A 195 -19.52 -8.60 13.63
N GLY A 196 -18.66 -9.39 13.02
CA GLY A 196 -18.95 -10.77 12.62
C GLY A 196 -19.81 -10.91 11.36
N GLY A 197 -20.24 -9.80 10.74
CA GLY A 197 -21.02 -9.81 9.50
C GLY A 197 -20.24 -10.40 8.32
N SER A 198 -20.91 -11.16 7.43
CA SER A 198 -20.28 -11.80 6.28
C SER A 198 -20.39 -10.95 5.02
N VAL A 199 -19.28 -10.74 4.33
CA VAL A 199 -19.22 -10.16 2.97
C VAL A 199 -19.56 -11.22 1.93
N ALA A 200 -18.92 -12.37 2.06
CA ALA A 200 -19.05 -13.57 1.23
C ALA A 200 -18.61 -14.79 2.07
N PRO A 201 -18.88 -16.04 1.65
CA PRO A 201 -18.36 -17.23 2.32
C PRO A 201 -16.83 -17.15 2.52
N GLY A 202 -16.39 -17.27 3.77
CA GLY A 202 -14.97 -17.16 4.15
C GLY A 202 -14.43 -15.74 4.32
N ILE A 203 -15.29 -14.69 4.25
CA ILE A 203 -14.89 -13.29 4.48
C ILE A 203 -15.81 -12.66 5.52
N THR A 204 -15.25 -12.34 6.69
CA THR A 204 -15.99 -11.85 7.85
C THR A 204 -15.47 -10.49 8.30
N ALA A 205 -16.36 -9.57 8.58
CA ALA A 205 -16.05 -8.26 9.15
C ALA A 205 -15.65 -8.38 10.63
N VAL A 206 -14.68 -7.58 11.05
CA VAL A 206 -14.20 -7.48 12.43
C VAL A 206 -14.22 -6.01 12.81
N ALA A 207 -14.95 -5.64 13.86
CA ALA A 207 -14.96 -4.26 14.33
C ALA A 207 -13.56 -3.84 14.77
N ALA A 208 -13.06 -2.75 14.19
CA ALA A 208 -11.74 -2.19 14.47
C ALA A 208 -11.84 -0.67 14.67
N PHE A 209 -12.77 -0.27 15.54
CA PHE A 209 -13.14 1.13 15.77
C PHE A 209 -12.01 1.94 16.40
N GLY A 210 -12.06 3.25 16.21
CA GLY A 210 -11.13 4.23 16.80
C GLY A 210 -10.44 5.06 15.75
N HIS A 211 -9.87 4.47 14.70
CA HIS A 211 -9.34 5.22 13.56
C HIS A 211 -10.45 6.03 12.87
N SER A 212 -11.55 5.40 12.54
CA SER A 212 -12.83 6.05 12.35
C SER A 212 -13.89 5.39 13.26
N PRO A 213 -15.05 6.02 13.47
CA PRO A 213 -16.04 5.53 14.42
C PRO A 213 -16.56 4.12 14.15
N GLY A 214 -16.59 3.70 12.89
CA GLY A 214 -17.07 2.39 12.48
C GLY A 214 -16.09 1.61 11.58
N HIS A 215 -14.79 1.92 11.68
CA HIS A 215 -13.74 1.25 10.92
C HIS A 215 -13.80 -0.26 11.07
N MET A 216 -13.69 -0.99 9.96
CA MET A 216 -13.73 -2.45 9.92
C MET A 216 -12.43 -3.03 9.36
N ALA A 217 -11.92 -4.06 10.03
CA ALA A 217 -10.98 -5.02 9.48
C ALA A 217 -11.74 -6.24 8.92
N PHE A 218 -11.07 -7.12 8.18
CA PHE A 218 -11.70 -8.31 7.62
C PHE A 218 -10.83 -9.54 7.80
N HIS A 219 -11.45 -10.61 8.30
CA HIS A 219 -10.84 -11.93 8.40
C HIS A 219 -11.20 -12.73 7.14
N LEU A 220 -10.20 -13.23 6.45
CA LEU A 220 -10.32 -14.11 5.30
C LEU A 220 -9.91 -15.52 5.72
N GLU A 221 -10.74 -16.51 5.38
CA GLU A 221 -10.43 -17.92 5.61
C GLU A 221 -10.85 -18.75 4.40
N SER A 222 -9.94 -19.58 3.91
CA SER A 222 -10.19 -20.49 2.80
C SER A 222 -9.32 -21.74 2.93
N ALA A 223 -9.95 -22.90 2.90
CA ALA A 223 -9.29 -24.23 3.03
C ALA A 223 -8.35 -24.31 4.25
N GLY A 224 -8.74 -23.72 5.39
CA GLY A 224 -7.97 -23.69 6.63
C GLY A 224 -6.81 -22.70 6.65
N GLN A 225 -6.59 -21.92 5.60
CA GLN A 225 -5.64 -20.80 5.57
C GLN A 225 -6.35 -19.49 5.94
N ARG A 226 -5.69 -18.65 6.74
CA ARG A 226 -6.25 -17.40 7.26
C ARG A 226 -5.39 -16.20 6.90
N LEU A 227 -6.04 -15.04 6.73
CA LEU A 227 -5.42 -13.73 6.47
C LEU A 227 -6.28 -12.64 7.09
N MET A 228 -5.64 -11.58 7.64
CA MET A 228 -6.35 -10.37 8.06
C MET A 228 -6.10 -9.22 7.10
N LEU A 229 -7.16 -8.54 6.67
CA LEU A 229 -7.08 -7.20 6.08
C LEU A 229 -7.33 -6.21 7.21
N THR A 230 -6.31 -5.47 7.61
CA THR A 230 -6.36 -4.59 8.78
C THR A 230 -6.66 -3.14 8.45
N ALA A 231 -6.68 -2.80 7.17
CA ALA A 231 -6.85 -1.43 6.69
C ALA A 231 -6.03 -0.43 7.53
N ASP A 232 -6.66 0.54 8.17
CA ASP A 232 -6.02 1.62 8.93
C ASP A 232 -5.99 1.37 10.45
N THR A 233 -6.17 0.13 10.89
CA THR A 233 -5.92 -0.23 12.30
C THR A 233 -4.52 0.19 12.74
N ALA A 234 -3.53 0.13 11.83
CA ALA A 234 -2.22 0.77 11.97
C ALA A 234 -1.79 1.40 10.64
N ASN A 235 -1.33 2.65 10.69
CA ASN A 235 -1.05 3.47 9.51
C ASN A 235 0.43 3.50 9.13
N HIS A 236 1.33 2.93 9.95
CA HIS A 236 2.76 2.88 9.65
C HIS A 236 3.42 1.67 10.34
N TYR A 237 4.25 0.93 9.59
CA TYR A 237 4.84 -0.34 10.04
C TYR A 237 5.86 -0.21 11.19
N VAL A 238 6.37 1.00 11.45
CA VAL A 238 7.23 1.30 12.61
C VAL A 238 6.44 2.09 13.64
N TRP A 239 6.08 3.33 13.34
CA TRP A 239 5.58 4.28 14.34
C TRP A 239 4.23 3.87 14.94
N SER A 240 3.34 3.24 14.16
CA SER A 240 2.05 2.78 14.68
C SER A 240 2.09 1.34 15.20
N LEU A 241 2.90 0.44 14.58
CA LEU A 241 2.97 -0.95 15.04
C LEU A 241 3.87 -1.11 16.26
N GLN A 242 5.09 -0.53 16.26
CA GLN A 242 6.02 -0.72 17.37
C GLN A 242 5.66 0.11 18.60
N ARG A 243 4.88 1.16 18.43
CA ARG A 243 4.39 2.03 19.50
C ARG A 243 2.87 2.25 19.33
N PRO A 244 2.05 1.25 19.63
CA PRO A 244 0.60 1.32 19.38
C PRO A 244 -0.10 2.43 20.19
N ASP A 245 0.50 2.90 21.27
CA ASP A 245 0.04 4.04 22.07
C ASP A 245 0.43 5.42 21.49
N TRP A 246 1.25 5.44 20.44
CA TRP A 246 1.52 6.71 19.77
C TRP A 246 0.32 7.15 18.97
N GLU A 247 -0.11 8.39 19.26
CA GLU A 247 -1.26 8.97 18.61
C GLU A 247 -1.03 9.21 17.12
N VAL A 248 -2.02 8.90 16.31
CA VAL A 248 -2.06 9.24 14.89
C VAL A 248 -3.06 10.39 14.70
N ARG A 249 -2.68 11.40 13.97
CA ARG A 249 -3.51 12.61 13.76
C ARG A 249 -4.89 12.27 13.21
N PHE A 250 -4.98 11.26 12.35
CA PHE A 250 -6.20 10.85 11.66
C PHE A 250 -7.12 9.94 12.50
N ASP A 251 -6.65 9.42 13.65
CA ASP A 251 -7.51 8.64 14.54
C ASP A 251 -8.59 9.54 15.14
N ALA A 252 -9.86 9.18 14.97
CA ALA A 252 -11.01 9.92 15.51
C ALA A 252 -11.08 9.81 17.04
N ASP A 253 -10.86 8.61 17.59
CA ASP A 253 -10.68 8.33 19.01
C ASP A 253 -9.32 7.66 19.23
N LYS A 254 -8.34 8.44 19.69
CA LYS A 254 -6.96 8.01 19.86
C LYS A 254 -6.79 6.89 20.88
N THR A 255 -7.57 6.94 21.96
CA THR A 255 -7.51 5.92 23.01
C THR A 255 -8.09 4.61 22.52
N MET A 256 -9.25 4.65 21.86
CA MET A 256 -9.87 3.48 21.26
C MET A 256 -9.01 2.90 20.15
N ALA A 257 -8.47 3.75 19.25
CA ALA A 257 -7.59 3.31 18.17
C ALA A 257 -6.34 2.60 18.69
N ALA A 258 -5.69 3.13 19.74
CA ALA A 258 -4.55 2.49 20.37
C ALA A 258 -4.90 1.12 20.97
N GLN A 259 -6.06 1.01 21.65
CA GLN A 259 -6.52 -0.25 22.22
C GLN A 259 -6.86 -1.25 21.11
N THR A 260 -7.65 -0.86 20.12
CA THR A 260 -8.00 -1.70 18.96
C THR A 260 -6.75 -2.20 18.24
N ARG A 261 -5.75 -1.35 18.07
CA ARG A 261 -4.45 -1.70 17.46
C ARG A 261 -3.75 -2.81 18.24
N LYS A 262 -3.71 -2.71 19.58
CA LYS A 262 -3.14 -3.75 20.45
C LYS A 262 -3.89 -5.05 20.35
N ASP A 263 -5.23 -5.01 20.38
CA ASP A 263 -6.08 -6.20 20.39
C ASP A 263 -5.99 -6.94 19.05
N ILE A 264 -6.14 -6.23 17.93
CA ILE A 264 -6.09 -6.83 16.58
C ILE A 264 -4.69 -7.41 16.29
N PHE A 265 -3.63 -6.63 16.49
CA PHE A 265 -2.28 -7.13 16.19
C PHE A 265 -1.78 -8.13 17.24
N GLY A 266 -2.26 -8.07 18.49
CA GLY A 266 -2.02 -9.09 19.49
C GLY A 266 -2.61 -10.44 19.09
N MET A 267 -3.83 -10.45 18.57
CA MET A 267 -4.48 -11.65 18.02
C MET A 267 -3.71 -12.17 16.79
N ILE A 268 -3.38 -11.30 15.84
CA ILE A 268 -2.62 -11.65 14.63
C ILE A 268 -1.27 -12.31 15.00
N ALA A 269 -0.55 -11.72 15.98
CA ALA A 269 0.74 -12.25 16.46
C ALA A 269 0.58 -13.61 17.15
N ALA A 270 -0.40 -13.74 18.06
CA ALA A 270 -0.66 -14.98 18.79
C ALA A 270 -1.06 -16.14 17.87
N ASP A 271 -1.91 -15.88 16.90
CA ASP A 271 -2.38 -16.84 15.91
C ASP A 271 -1.40 -17.07 14.76
N ARG A 272 -0.35 -16.24 14.65
CA ARG A 272 0.68 -16.28 13.61
C ARG A 272 0.10 -16.22 12.19
N ILE A 273 -0.99 -15.51 11.99
CA ILE A 273 -1.62 -15.32 10.69
C ILE A 273 -0.97 -14.14 9.94
N PRO A 274 -0.86 -14.20 8.61
CA PRO A 274 -0.44 -13.04 7.83
C PRO A 274 -1.51 -11.95 7.83
N PHE A 275 -1.09 -10.71 7.56
CA PHE A 275 -2.01 -9.61 7.36
C PHE A 275 -1.61 -8.74 6.18
N ILE A 276 -2.57 -7.97 5.68
CA ILE A 276 -2.35 -6.87 4.74
C ILE A 276 -2.84 -5.58 5.42
N GLY A 277 -1.95 -4.59 5.54
CA GLY A 277 -2.31 -3.26 6.05
C GLY A 277 -2.23 -2.22 4.93
N TYR A 278 -3.20 -1.33 4.86
CA TYR A 278 -3.39 -0.42 3.72
C TYR A 278 -2.19 0.49 3.44
N HIS A 279 -1.54 0.99 4.50
CA HIS A 279 -0.40 1.90 4.44
C HIS A 279 0.97 1.23 4.71
N MET A 280 1.02 -0.10 4.83
CA MET A 280 2.27 -0.82 4.99
C MET A 280 3.13 -0.72 3.72
N PRO A 281 4.47 -0.83 3.82
CA PRO A 281 5.34 -0.86 2.65
C PRO A 281 4.89 -1.93 1.66
N PHE A 282 4.68 -1.54 0.40
CA PHE A 282 4.18 -2.46 -0.63
C PHE A 282 5.11 -3.69 -0.80
N PRO A 283 4.57 -4.92 -0.90
CA PRO A 283 3.17 -5.32 -1.16
C PRO A 283 2.26 -5.36 0.08
N ALA A 284 2.56 -4.64 1.12
CA ALA A 284 1.73 -4.41 2.31
C ALA A 284 1.41 -5.67 3.13
N THR A 285 1.97 -6.82 2.76
CA THR A 285 1.69 -8.14 3.32
C THR A 285 2.82 -8.59 4.23
N GLY A 286 2.49 -9.08 5.40
CA GLY A 286 3.48 -9.55 6.37
C GLY A 286 2.86 -10.29 7.55
N HIS A 287 3.71 -10.61 8.50
CA HIS A 287 3.36 -11.07 9.84
C HIS A 287 3.75 -9.99 10.85
N VAL A 288 3.29 -10.13 12.07
CA VAL A 288 3.79 -9.35 13.21
C VAL A 288 4.32 -10.28 14.28
N GLU A 289 5.34 -9.77 14.98
CA GLU A 289 5.89 -10.36 16.20
C GLU A 289 5.75 -9.36 17.32
N ASP A 290 5.42 -9.83 18.52
CA ASP A 290 5.51 -9.02 19.74
C ASP A 290 6.96 -8.53 19.91
N ASN A 291 7.16 -7.23 20.09
CA ASN A 291 8.48 -6.64 20.25
C ASN A 291 9.01 -6.66 21.70
N GLY A 292 8.21 -7.20 22.64
CA GLY A 292 8.54 -7.23 24.07
C GLY A 292 8.38 -5.91 24.81
N GLU A 293 7.91 -4.86 24.12
CA GLU A 293 7.73 -3.50 24.65
C GLU A 293 6.26 -3.03 24.52
N GLY A 294 5.34 -3.97 24.35
CA GLY A 294 3.90 -3.71 24.20
C GLY A 294 3.48 -3.26 22.81
N GLY A 295 4.31 -3.47 21.82
CA GLY A 295 4.04 -3.21 20.40
C GLY A 295 4.45 -4.39 19.52
N PHE A 296 4.49 -4.15 18.20
CA PHE A 296 4.65 -5.23 17.22
C PHE A 296 5.69 -4.86 16.16
N ARG A 297 6.55 -5.81 15.82
CA ARG A 297 7.50 -5.69 14.71
C ARG A 297 6.87 -6.26 13.45
N PHE A 298 6.84 -5.49 12.39
CA PHE A 298 6.42 -5.96 11.05
C PHE A 298 7.47 -6.87 10.44
N VAL A 299 7.07 -8.06 10.01
CA VAL A 299 7.91 -9.05 9.32
C VAL A 299 7.31 -9.23 7.91
N PRO A 300 7.85 -8.56 6.89
CA PRO A 300 7.30 -8.65 5.55
C PRO A 300 7.42 -10.07 5.00
N VAL A 301 6.41 -10.50 4.23
CA VAL A 301 6.50 -11.75 3.49
C VAL A 301 7.55 -11.65 2.38
N SER A 302 8.15 -12.77 2.04
CA SER A 302 9.15 -12.88 0.98
C SER A 302 8.62 -13.81 -0.12
N TYR A 303 8.75 -15.12 0.02
CA TYR A 303 8.31 -16.10 -0.98
C TYR A 303 7.30 -17.12 -0.42
N GLN A 304 7.03 -17.10 0.89
CA GLN A 304 6.23 -18.13 1.57
C GLN A 304 4.77 -18.19 1.11
N LEU A 305 4.26 -17.14 0.48
CA LEU A 305 2.91 -17.13 -0.10
C LEU A 305 2.89 -17.51 -1.59
N LEU A 306 4.04 -17.90 -2.16
CA LEU A 306 4.16 -18.24 -3.59
C LEU A 306 4.30 -19.73 -3.88
N PHE A 307 4.29 -20.58 -2.85
CA PHE A 307 4.49 -22.03 -3.02
C PHE A 307 3.37 -22.72 -3.80
N ASP A 308 2.16 -22.18 -3.76
CA ASP A 308 0.98 -22.73 -4.43
C ASP A 308 0.58 -21.89 -5.67
N ALA A 309 1.52 -21.10 -6.22
CA ALA A 309 1.28 -20.25 -7.37
C ALA A 309 1.38 -20.99 -8.72
#